data_bff2af654e8ddeb0c3f48f028b8d1b6d
#
_entry.id   bff2af654e8ddeb0c3f48f028b8d1b6d
#
_cell.length_a   1.000
_cell.length_b   1.000
_cell.length_c   1.000
_cell.angle_alpha   90.00
_cell.angle_beta   90.00
_cell.angle_gamma   90.00
#
_symmetry.space_group_name_H-M   'P 1'
#
loop_
_entity.id
_entity.type
_entity.pdbx_description
1 polymer ?
#
loop_
_entity_poly.entity_id
_entity_poly.type
_entity_poly.pdbx_seq_one_letter_code
_entity_poly.pdbx_strand_id
1 'polypeptide(L)'
;MRITNAVFQELNEKELDLYKECKGRLVGIHRAGIIYEYPDKIRYCLELFPSNYLDHKTLKKEEELSNLCEDFKILFDDTNTKEQDILNFIRDRGAYHIIGSIQKENYNFGHHGTFIFPEFKLGSSYEADYLILGKNSDGFHLVFVELQNPYGKIVISNGDEGEEIRKGLNQVDDWDRWIEGNYSSISEILERYKHPNLDLPKEFYKLDKTRIKYVVVAGRRSDFSEKLRWKKRKLSESKKIILLHYDNLYDFAVKAIGENTY
;
A
#
# COMPACT_ATOMS: atom_id res chain seq x y z
N MET A 1 -5.12 -11.25 -2.88
CA MET A 1 -4.14 -10.32 -3.48
C MET A 1 -4.74 -9.29 -4.47
N ARG A 2 -6.02 -9.25 -4.71
CA ARG A 2 -6.68 -8.24 -5.59
C ARG A 2 -7.53 -7.30 -4.75
N ILE A 3 -7.59 -6.01 -5.12
CA ILE A 3 -8.43 -5.01 -4.44
C ILE A 3 -9.65 -4.60 -5.28
N THR A 4 -9.70 -5.01 -6.53
CA THR A 4 -10.81 -4.73 -7.44
C THR A 4 -11.02 -5.90 -8.39
N ASN A 5 -12.22 -6.03 -8.95
CA ASN A 5 -12.55 -7.00 -10.00
C ASN A 5 -12.32 -6.44 -11.41
N ALA A 6 -11.68 -5.26 -11.53
CA ALA A 6 -11.35 -4.66 -12.81
C ALA A 6 -10.29 -5.50 -13.54
N VAL A 7 -10.72 -6.32 -14.48
CA VAL A 7 -9.85 -7.10 -15.35
C VAL A 7 -10.12 -6.75 -16.81
N PHE A 8 -9.06 -6.74 -17.63
CA PHE A 8 -9.11 -6.40 -19.04
C PHE A 8 -10.15 -7.21 -19.83
N GLN A 9 -10.28 -8.50 -19.52
CA GLN A 9 -11.18 -9.44 -20.20
C GLN A 9 -12.67 -9.20 -19.93
N GLU A 10 -13.02 -8.36 -18.95
CA GLU A 10 -14.42 -8.05 -18.60
C GLU A 10 -14.96 -6.81 -19.33
N LEU A 11 -14.18 -6.21 -20.25
CA LEU A 11 -14.65 -5.10 -21.06
C LEU A 11 -15.69 -5.56 -22.07
N ASN A 12 -16.82 -4.86 -22.16
CA ASN A 12 -17.79 -5.06 -23.24
C ASN A 12 -17.26 -4.45 -24.56
N GLU A 13 -17.96 -4.68 -25.70
CA GLU A 13 -17.50 -4.24 -27.02
C GLU A 13 -17.22 -2.73 -27.09
N LYS A 14 -18.10 -1.90 -26.56
CA LYS A 14 -17.93 -0.43 -26.56
C LYS A 14 -16.73 -0.01 -25.70
N GLU A 15 -16.59 -0.62 -24.53
CA GLU A 15 -15.45 -0.38 -23.64
C GLU A 15 -14.14 -0.84 -24.27
N LEU A 16 -14.18 -1.97 -25.00
CA LEU A 16 -13.01 -2.49 -25.71
C LEU A 16 -12.56 -1.55 -26.84
N ASP A 17 -13.50 -0.97 -27.59
CA ASP A 17 -13.21 -0.02 -28.64
C ASP A 17 -12.62 1.29 -28.08
N LEU A 18 -13.22 1.81 -27.00
CA LEU A 18 -12.65 2.94 -26.25
C LEU A 18 -11.26 2.64 -25.72
N TYR A 19 -11.05 1.44 -25.18
CA TYR A 19 -9.72 1.00 -24.72
C TYR A 19 -8.69 1.00 -25.85
N LYS A 20 -9.03 0.47 -27.03
CA LYS A 20 -8.15 0.47 -28.21
C LYS A 20 -7.83 1.88 -28.66
N GLU A 21 -8.82 2.76 -28.67
CA GLU A 21 -8.63 4.18 -28.98
C GLU A 21 -7.68 4.86 -27.98
N CYS A 22 -7.88 4.65 -26.67
CA CYS A 22 -7.01 5.17 -25.62
C CYS A 22 -5.58 4.68 -25.77
N LYS A 23 -5.40 3.39 -26.04
CA LYS A 23 -4.08 2.77 -26.20
C LYS A 23 -3.28 3.41 -27.33
N GLY A 24 -3.93 3.76 -28.44
CA GLY A 24 -3.31 4.45 -29.57
C GLY A 24 -2.85 5.90 -29.26
N ARG A 25 -3.45 6.54 -28.25
CA ARG A 25 -3.15 7.94 -27.84
C ARG A 25 -2.21 8.06 -26.65
N LEU A 26 -1.82 6.94 -26.04
CA LEU A 26 -1.07 6.92 -24.77
C LEU A 26 0.44 7.14 -24.94
N VAL A 27 0.83 8.25 -25.55
CA VAL A 27 2.23 8.67 -25.60
C VAL A 27 2.35 10.04 -24.92
N GLY A 28 3.12 10.13 -23.84
CA GLY A 28 3.48 11.39 -23.17
C GLY A 28 2.41 12.02 -22.27
N ILE A 29 2.41 13.35 -22.21
CA ILE A 29 1.57 14.21 -21.31
C ILE A 29 0.05 13.96 -21.47
N HIS A 30 -0.40 13.49 -22.65
CA HIS A 30 -1.79 13.19 -22.90
C HIS A 30 -2.35 11.99 -22.11
N ARG A 31 -1.48 11.13 -21.57
CA ARG A 31 -1.89 9.97 -20.77
C ARG A 31 -2.70 10.37 -19.52
N ALA A 32 -2.24 11.37 -18.77
CA ALA A 32 -2.89 11.80 -17.54
C ALA A 32 -4.30 12.39 -17.79
N GLY A 33 -4.46 13.20 -18.85
CA GLY A 33 -5.76 13.77 -19.24
C GLY A 33 -6.77 12.71 -19.67
N ILE A 34 -6.32 11.77 -20.50
CA ILE A 34 -7.17 10.68 -21.01
C ILE A 34 -7.62 9.78 -19.87
N ILE A 35 -6.73 9.38 -18.95
CA ILE A 35 -7.09 8.57 -17.77
C ILE A 35 -8.16 9.28 -16.93
N TYR A 36 -8.15 10.61 -16.88
CA TYR A 36 -9.12 11.40 -16.11
C TYR A 36 -10.53 11.41 -16.72
N GLU A 37 -10.67 11.30 -18.04
CA GLU A 37 -11.94 11.44 -18.78
C GLU A 37 -12.71 10.12 -18.96
N TYR A 38 -12.02 8.97 -18.87
CA TYR A 38 -12.62 7.68 -19.20
C TYR A 38 -13.33 7.00 -18.03
N PRO A 39 -14.34 6.14 -18.35
CA PRO A 39 -15.02 5.30 -17.38
C PRO A 39 -14.02 4.50 -16.53
N ASP A 40 -14.33 4.34 -15.26
CA ASP A 40 -13.45 3.73 -14.26
C ASP A 40 -12.84 2.40 -14.71
N LYS A 41 -13.66 1.52 -15.28
CA LYS A 41 -13.23 0.19 -15.75
C LYS A 41 -12.12 0.25 -16.79
N ILE A 42 -12.24 1.16 -17.78
CA ILE A 42 -11.23 1.35 -18.84
C ILE A 42 -9.95 1.93 -18.22
N ARG A 43 -10.07 2.88 -17.30
CA ARG A 43 -8.94 3.48 -16.61
C ARG A 43 -8.13 2.44 -15.83
N TYR A 44 -8.81 1.53 -15.11
CA TYR A 44 -8.14 0.41 -14.43
C TYR A 44 -7.39 -0.48 -15.42
N CYS A 45 -8.00 -0.80 -16.56
CA CYS A 45 -7.38 -1.63 -17.59
C CYS A 45 -6.18 -0.99 -18.31
N LEU A 46 -5.99 0.32 -18.20
CA LEU A 46 -4.81 1.02 -18.73
C LEU A 46 -3.59 0.93 -17.80
N GLU A 47 -3.78 0.48 -16.58
CA GLU A 47 -2.73 0.43 -15.57
C GLU A 47 -1.95 -0.90 -15.61
N LEU A 48 -0.73 -0.87 -15.06
CA LEU A 48 0.17 -2.03 -15.06
C LEU A 48 -0.43 -3.22 -14.29
N PHE A 49 -1.14 -2.95 -13.19
CA PHE A 49 -1.82 -3.96 -12.37
C PHE A 49 -3.29 -3.58 -12.19
N PRO A 50 -4.16 -3.86 -13.18
CA PRO A 50 -5.56 -3.40 -13.17
C PRO A 50 -6.33 -3.80 -11.91
N SER A 51 -6.18 -5.03 -11.45
CA SER A 51 -6.90 -5.54 -10.27
C SER A 51 -6.33 -5.08 -8.92
N ASN A 52 -5.22 -4.34 -8.95
CA ASN A 52 -4.53 -3.85 -7.77
C ASN A 52 -4.36 -2.32 -7.77
N TYR A 53 -4.88 -1.65 -8.80
CA TYR A 53 -4.81 -0.21 -8.95
C TYR A 53 -5.67 0.51 -7.91
N LEU A 54 -5.04 1.37 -7.12
CA LEU A 54 -5.71 2.27 -6.20
C LEU A 54 -5.97 3.59 -6.92
N ASP A 55 -7.22 3.79 -7.33
CA ASP A 55 -7.60 4.93 -8.13
C ASP A 55 -7.66 6.23 -7.30
N HIS A 56 -6.80 7.19 -7.64
CA HIS A 56 -6.78 8.49 -6.96
C HIS A 56 -8.10 9.27 -7.08
N LYS A 57 -8.94 9.01 -8.11
CA LYS A 57 -10.27 9.63 -8.20
C LYS A 57 -11.18 9.23 -7.04
N THR A 58 -10.94 8.07 -6.42
CA THR A 58 -11.71 7.66 -5.24
C THR A 58 -11.56 8.65 -4.10
N LEU A 59 -10.42 9.37 -4.01
CA LEU A 59 -10.18 10.39 -2.99
C LEU A 59 -11.18 11.57 -3.06
N LYS A 60 -11.86 11.75 -4.21
CA LYS A 60 -12.92 12.77 -4.38
C LYS A 60 -14.29 12.35 -3.84
N LYS A 61 -14.44 11.12 -3.40
CA LYS A 61 -15.65 10.62 -2.72
C LYS A 61 -15.59 10.98 -1.23
N GLU A 62 -15.56 12.27 -0.93
CA GLU A 62 -15.23 12.80 0.40
C GLU A 62 -16.14 12.27 1.50
N GLU A 63 -17.47 12.24 1.30
CA GLU A 63 -18.42 11.73 2.28
C GLU A 63 -18.23 10.23 2.55
N GLU A 64 -18.12 9.42 1.48
CA GLU A 64 -17.90 7.97 1.59
C GLU A 64 -16.61 7.66 2.37
N LEU A 65 -15.50 8.33 2.03
CA LEU A 65 -14.21 8.10 2.67
C LEU A 65 -14.16 8.63 4.10
N SER A 66 -14.81 9.77 4.38
CA SER A 66 -14.91 10.30 5.74
C SER A 66 -15.66 9.33 6.64
N ASN A 67 -16.78 8.77 6.19
CA ASN A 67 -17.52 7.75 6.94
C ASN A 67 -16.67 6.49 7.17
N LEU A 68 -15.92 6.04 6.17
CA LEU A 68 -15.00 4.90 6.33
C LEU A 68 -13.88 5.19 7.34
N CYS A 69 -13.35 6.40 7.36
CA CYS A 69 -12.34 6.80 8.34
C CYS A 69 -12.92 6.82 9.76
N GLU A 70 -14.13 7.35 9.95
CA GLU A 70 -14.78 7.33 11.27
C GLU A 70 -15.10 5.90 11.73
N ASP A 71 -15.64 5.04 10.86
CA ASP A 71 -15.87 3.63 11.17
C ASP A 71 -14.55 2.92 11.54
N PHE A 72 -13.46 3.23 10.82
CA PHE A 72 -12.13 2.70 11.13
C PHE A 72 -11.64 3.18 12.50
N LYS A 73 -11.89 4.46 12.81
CA LYS A 73 -11.53 5.02 14.13
C LYS A 73 -12.30 4.33 15.24
N ILE A 74 -13.62 4.14 15.10
CA ILE A 74 -14.45 3.42 16.07
C ILE A 74 -13.91 2.01 16.29
N LEU A 75 -13.55 1.31 15.20
CA LEU A 75 -13.00 -0.05 15.29
C LEU A 75 -11.72 -0.06 16.12
N PHE A 76 -10.71 0.74 15.78
CA PHE A 76 -9.44 0.67 16.50
C PHE A 76 -9.44 1.44 17.85
N ASP A 77 -10.51 2.15 18.21
CA ASP A 77 -10.73 2.69 19.56
C ASP A 77 -11.29 1.63 20.54
N ASP A 78 -11.87 0.53 20.04
CA ASP A 78 -12.24 -0.63 20.87
C ASP A 78 -10.97 -1.39 21.28
N THR A 79 -10.75 -1.47 22.60
CA THR A 79 -9.57 -2.14 23.18
C THR A 79 -9.51 -3.65 22.95
N ASN A 80 -10.60 -4.27 22.50
CA ASN A 80 -10.65 -5.68 22.12
C ASN A 80 -10.23 -5.93 20.67
N THR A 81 -10.11 -4.89 19.85
CA THR A 81 -9.74 -5.00 18.44
C THR A 81 -8.35 -5.61 18.26
N LYS A 82 -8.29 -6.58 17.38
CA LYS A 82 -7.06 -7.27 16.99
C LYS A 82 -6.66 -6.89 15.57
N GLU A 83 -5.43 -7.21 15.23
CA GLU A 83 -4.87 -7.07 13.87
C GLU A 83 -5.83 -7.64 12.81
N GLN A 84 -6.35 -8.86 13.01
CA GLN A 84 -7.25 -9.50 12.06
C GLN A 84 -8.56 -8.73 11.82
N ASP A 85 -9.08 -8.03 12.83
CA ASP A 85 -10.29 -7.21 12.70
C ASP A 85 -10.02 -6.00 11.79
N ILE A 86 -8.83 -5.42 11.88
CA ILE A 86 -8.36 -4.34 11.02
C ILE A 86 -8.21 -4.82 9.57
N LEU A 87 -7.54 -5.96 9.35
CA LEU A 87 -7.38 -6.55 8.01
C LEU A 87 -8.74 -6.85 7.37
N ASN A 88 -9.65 -7.45 8.14
CA ASN A 88 -11.01 -7.74 7.70
C ASN A 88 -11.77 -6.45 7.35
N PHE A 89 -11.70 -5.43 8.18
CA PHE A 89 -12.36 -4.14 7.92
C PHE A 89 -11.88 -3.54 6.58
N ILE A 90 -10.57 -3.46 6.38
CA ILE A 90 -10.00 -2.88 5.15
C ILE A 90 -10.44 -3.67 3.93
N ARG A 91 -10.40 -5.01 4.00
CA ARG A 91 -10.83 -5.89 2.91
C ARG A 91 -12.32 -5.80 2.63
N ASP A 92 -13.15 -5.99 3.64
CA ASP A 92 -14.59 -6.17 3.50
C ASP A 92 -15.32 -4.85 3.17
N ARG A 93 -14.76 -3.72 3.61
CA ARG A 93 -15.25 -2.38 3.31
C ARG A 93 -14.55 -1.73 2.11
N GLY A 94 -13.53 -2.38 1.53
CA GLY A 94 -12.74 -1.80 0.44
C GLY A 94 -11.95 -0.54 0.85
N ALA A 95 -11.62 -0.40 2.14
CA ALA A 95 -11.01 0.80 2.72
C ALA A 95 -9.50 0.91 2.44
N TYR A 96 -9.07 0.52 1.23
CA TYR A 96 -7.66 0.49 0.85
C TYR A 96 -7.00 1.87 0.77
N HIS A 97 -7.78 2.95 0.71
CA HIS A 97 -7.25 4.32 0.81
C HIS A 97 -6.50 4.57 2.12
N ILE A 98 -6.88 3.87 3.22
CA ILE A 98 -6.18 3.92 4.50
C ILE A 98 -4.73 3.43 4.34
N ILE A 99 -4.53 2.30 3.66
CA ILE A 99 -3.19 1.77 3.38
C ILE A 99 -2.46 2.63 2.34
N GLY A 100 -3.15 3.07 1.30
CA GLY A 100 -2.59 3.96 0.27
C GLY A 100 -2.08 5.29 0.82
N SER A 101 -2.73 5.83 1.86
CA SER A 101 -2.32 7.08 2.50
C SER A 101 -0.93 7.02 3.15
N ILE A 102 -0.44 5.83 3.50
CA ILE A 102 0.91 5.61 4.02
C ILE A 102 1.95 6.16 3.04
N GLN A 103 1.78 5.89 1.74
CA GLN A 103 2.77 6.35 0.75
C GLN A 103 2.76 7.87 0.59
N LYS A 104 1.58 8.51 0.59
CA LYS A 104 1.46 9.96 0.45
C LYS A 104 2.23 10.73 1.51
N GLU A 105 2.14 10.28 2.76
CA GLU A 105 2.74 10.99 3.89
C GLU A 105 4.21 10.65 4.14
N ASN A 106 4.68 9.50 3.65
CA ASN A 106 6.02 9.01 4.00
C ASN A 106 6.96 8.91 2.80
N TYR A 107 6.45 8.99 1.57
CA TYR A 107 7.25 8.83 0.36
C TYR A 107 6.86 9.86 -0.71
N ASN A 108 7.84 10.33 -1.45
CA ASN A 108 7.61 11.26 -2.56
C ASN A 108 7.49 10.47 -3.87
N PHE A 109 6.31 9.86 -4.09
CA PHE A 109 6.03 9.14 -5.33
C PHE A 109 5.29 9.99 -6.38
N GLY A 110 4.93 11.23 -6.04
CA GLY A 110 4.28 12.17 -6.97
C GLY A 110 2.87 11.72 -7.38
N HIS A 111 2.50 12.01 -8.62
CA HIS A 111 1.15 11.80 -9.17
C HIS A 111 1.03 10.52 -10.02
N HIS A 112 1.88 9.55 -9.81
CA HIS A 112 1.82 8.26 -10.52
C HIS A 112 0.85 7.29 -9.85
N GLY A 113 0.42 6.28 -10.60
CA GLY A 113 -0.49 5.25 -10.09
C GLY A 113 0.10 4.49 -8.90
N THR A 114 -0.76 4.15 -7.97
CA THR A 114 -0.47 3.33 -6.79
C THR A 114 -1.12 1.98 -6.95
N PHE A 115 -0.42 0.93 -6.57
CA PHE A 115 -0.96 -0.43 -6.58
C PHE A 115 -0.82 -1.05 -5.20
N ILE A 116 -1.87 -1.74 -4.75
CA ILE A 116 -1.88 -2.44 -3.45
C ILE A 116 -2.14 -3.94 -3.68
N PHE A 117 -1.29 -4.74 -3.06
CA PHE A 117 -1.41 -6.19 -3.04
C PHE A 117 -1.61 -6.64 -1.59
N PRO A 118 -2.84 -6.96 -1.16
CA PRO A 118 -3.09 -7.54 0.16
C PRO A 118 -2.52 -8.94 0.26
N GLU A 119 -2.08 -9.36 1.45
CA GLU A 119 -1.60 -10.72 1.74
C GLU A 119 -0.51 -11.16 0.74
N PHE A 120 0.51 -10.30 0.57
CA PHE A 120 1.55 -10.52 -0.43
C PHE A 120 2.52 -11.61 0.00
N LYS A 121 2.52 -12.72 -0.74
CA LYS A 121 3.39 -13.88 -0.44
C LYS A 121 4.85 -13.59 -0.76
N LEU A 122 5.72 -13.89 0.18
CA LEU A 122 7.16 -13.96 0.03
C LEU A 122 7.57 -15.43 0.06
N GLY A 123 7.49 -16.07 -1.10
CA GLY A 123 7.62 -17.52 -1.24
C GLY A 123 6.52 -18.30 -0.53
N SER A 124 6.88 -19.41 0.08
CA SER A 124 6.01 -20.22 0.94
C SER A 124 6.18 -19.94 2.44
N SER A 125 7.15 -19.10 2.80
CA SER A 125 7.61 -18.95 4.20
C SER A 125 7.06 -17.70 4.87
N TYR A 126 6.81 -16.64 4.11
CA TYR A 126 6.39 -15.36 4.66
C TYR A 126 5.24 -14.75 3.86
N GLU A 127 4.53 -13.86 4.51
CA GLU A 127 3.45 -13.07 3.93
C GLU A 127 3.50 -11.66 4.54
N ALA A 128 3.44 -10.65 3.70
CA ALA A 128 3.25 -9.27 4.14
C ALA A 128 1.77 -8.92 4.06
N ASP A 129 1.24 -8.23 5.05
CA ASP A 129 -0.17 -7.80 5.03
C ASP A 129 -0.50 -7.01 3.77
N TYR A 130 0.41 -6.12 3.38
CA TYR A 130 0.30 -5.40 2.11
C TYR A 130 1.67 -5.18 1.46
N LEU A 131 1.68 -5.25 0.13
CA LEU A 131 2.71 -4.62 -0.68
C LEU A 131 2.09 -3.42 -1.40
N ILE A 132 2.65 -2.23 -1.20
CA ILE A 132 2.33 -1.03 -1.97
C ILE A 132 3.41 -0.84 -3.03
N LEU A 133 3.01 -0.70 -4.28
CA LEU A 133 3.90 -0.26 -5.34
C LEU A 133 3.60 1.20 -5.66
N GLY A 134 4.56 2.07 -5.36
CA GLY A 134 4.54 3.48 -5.70
C GLY A 134 5.58 3.79 -6.77
N LYS A 135 5.37 4.85 -7.55
CA LYS A 135 6.27 5.25 -8.64
C LYS A 135 6.64 6.72 -8.55
N ASN A 136 7.89 7.01 -8.83
CA ASN A 136 8.40 8.35 -9.09
C ASN A 136 9.17 8.41 -10.42
N SER A 137 9.89 9.49 -10.69
CA SER A 137 10.69 9.66 -11.91
C SER A 137 11.76 8.59 -12.10
N ASP A 138 12.24 7.99 -10.99
CA ASP A 138 13.27 6.96 -11.01
C ASP A 138 12.72 5.54 -11.21
N GLY A 139 11.38 5.36 -11.25
CA GLY A 139 10.72 4.09 -11.41
C GLY A 139 9.93 3.63 -10.18
N PHE A 140 9.65 2.33 -10.10
CA PHE A 140 8.85 1.75 -9.02
C PHE A 140 9.65 1.51 -7.75
N HIS A 141 8.96 1.70 -6.62
CA HIS A 141 9.40 1.34 -5.28
C HIS A 141 8.42 0.34 -4.66
N LEU A 142 8.94 -0.57 -3.85
CA LEU A 142 8.19 -1.59 -3.12
C LEU A 142 8.14 -1.21 -1.65
N VAL A 143 6.95 -1.03 -1.10
CA VAL A 143 6.73 -0.73 0.31
C VAL A 143 5.98 -1.89 0.94
N PHE A 144 6.67 -2.70 1.72
CA PHE A 144 6.06 -3.80 2.47
C PHE A 144 5.52 -3.27 3.79
N VAL A 145 4.26 -3.59 4.08
CA VAL A 145 3.53 -3.11 5.27
C VAL A 145 3.15 -4.31 6.12
N GLU A 146 3.47 -4.20 7.40
CA GLU A 146 3.09 -5.14 8.44
C GLU A 146 2.22 -4.43 9.47
N LEU A 147 1.07 -4.99 9.76
CA LEU A 147 0.21 -4.56 10.85
C LEU A 147 0.43 -5.49 12.05
N GLN A 148 0.39 -4.93 13.23
CA GLN A 148 0.40 -5.64 14.50
C GLN A 148 -0.76 -5.15 15.36
N ASN A 149 -1.05 -5.80 16.47
CA ASN A 149 -2.20 -5.43 17.30
C ASN A 149 -2.17 -3.93 17.69
N PRO A 150 -3.33 -3.25 17.66
CA PRO A 150 -3.46 -1.87 18.18
C PRO A 150 -3.30 -1.82 19.71
N TYR A 151 -3.54 -2.93 20.40
CA TYR A 151 -3.38 -3.07 21.82
C TYR A 151 -2.53 -4.28 22.19
N GLY A 152 -1.89 -4.25 23.35
CA GLY A 152 -0.99 -5.29 23.82
C GLY A 152 0.26 -4.70 24.47
N LYS A 153 1.35 -5.44 24.45
CA LYS A 153 2.64 -4.96 24.96
C LYS A 153 3.37 -4.14 23.90
N ILE A 154 2.98 -2.88 23.76
CA ILE A 154 3.59 -1.96 22.76
C ILE A 154 4.91 -1.43 23.28
N VAL A 155 4.98 -1.07 24.58
CA VAL A 155 6.17 -0.56 25.26
C VAL A 155 6.35 -1.31 26.57
N ILE A 156 7.59 -1.59 26.94
CA ILE A 156 7.94 -2.13 28.25
C ILE A 156 8.29 -1.01 29.25
N SER A 157 8.41 -1.35 30.52
CA SER A 157 8.51 -0.38 31.64
C SER A 157 9.65 0.63 31.52
N ASN A 158 10.75 0.27 30.84
CA ASN A 158 11.90 1.16 30.59
C ASN A 158 11.75 2.02 29.33
N GLY A 159 10.59 1.98 28.63
CA GLY A 159 10.29 2.73 27.42
C GLY A 159 10.86 2.12 26.13
N ASP A 160 11.37 0.89 26.16
CA ASP A 160 11.78 0.14 24.96
C ASP A 160 10.59 -0.53 24.26
N GLU A 161 10.86 -1.06 23.05
CA GLU A 161 9.84 -1.78 22.27
C GLU A 161 9.29 -2.97 23.04
N GLY A 162 7.98 -3.05 23.09
CA GLY A 162 7.24 -4.20 23.60
C GLY A 162 7.18 -5.33 22.58
N GLU A 163 6.38 -6.33 22.91
CA GLU A 163 6.27 -7.56 22.12
C GLU A 163 5.74 -7.31 20.70
N GLU A 164 4.67 -6.51 20.58
CA GLU A 164 4.04 -6.25 19.27
C GLU A 164 5.00 -5.55 18.32
N ILE A 165 5.68 -4.48 18.76
CA ILE A 165 6.65 -3.79 17.90
C ILE A 165 7.80 -4.71 17.53
N ARG A 166 8.34 -5.49 18.49
CA ARG A 166 9.44 -6.41 18.18
C ARG A 166 9.04 -7.50 17.20
N LYS A 167 7.81 -8.02 17.31
CA LYS A 167 7.28 -9.01 16.36
C LYS A 167 7.28 -8.44 14.95
N GLY A 168 6.68 -7.27 14.73
CA GLY A 168 6.66 -6.64 13.41
C GLY A 168 8.07 -6.32 12.87
N LEU A 169 8.98 -5.82 13.70
CA LEU A 169 10.36 -5.54 13.29
C LEU A 169 11.12 -6.82 12.90
N ASN A 170 10.94 -7.92 13.64
CA ASN A 170 11.56 -9.20 13.32
C ASN A 170 11.02 -9.78 12.01
N GLN A 171 9.71 -9.69 11.76
CA GLN A 171 9.11 -10.10 10.48
C GLN A 171 9.72 -9.34 9.31
N VAL A 172 9.85 -8.02 9.43
CA VAL A 172 10.48 -7.18 8.41
C VAL A 172 11.95 -7.53 8.20
N ASP A 173 12.73 -7.77 9.27
CA ASP A 173 14.13 -8.18 9.17
C ASP A 173 14.26 -9.58 8.49
N ASP A 174 13.30 -10.50 8.71
CA ASP A 174 13.23 -11.79 8.03
C ASP A 174 12.88 -11.64 6.54
N TRP A 175 11.92 -10.76 6.20
CA TRP A 175 11.59 -10.47 4.81
C TRP A 175 12.76 -9.84 4.06
N ASP A 176 13.45 -8.88 4.68
CA ASP A 176 14.60 -8.22 4.06
C ASP A 176 15.70 -9.21 3.70
N ARG A 177 15.99 -10.16 4.60
CA ARG A 177 16.93 -11.26 4.37
C ARG A 177 16.46 -12.21 3.29
N TRP A 178 15.17 -12.59 3.31
CA TRP A 178 14.60 -13.47 2.30
C TRP A 178 14.65 -12.85 0.90
N ILE A 179 14.30 -11.57 0.79
CA ILE A 179 14.32 -10.81 -0.46
C ILE A 179 15.72 -10.77 -1.08
N GLU A 180 16.78 -10.67 -0.29
CA GLU A 180 18.16 -10.69 -0.80
C GLU A 180 18.49 -11.96 -1.60
N GLY A 181 18.00 -13.10 -1.16
CA GLY A 181 18.24 -14.37 -1.83
C GLY A 181 17.19 -14.78 -2.87
N ASN A 182 16.01 -14.15 -2.87
CA ASN A 182 14.84 -14.67 -3.59
C ASN A 182 14.08 -13.60 -4.39
N TYR A 183 14.71 -12.49 -4.77
CA TYR A 183 14.03 -11.36 -5.41
C TYR A 183 13.30 -11.74 -6.71
N SER A 184 13.80 -12.73 -7.46
CA SER A 184 13.14 -13.24 -8.67
C SER A 184 11.73 -13.78 -8.40
N SER A 185 11.48 -14.33 -7.21
CA SER A 185 10.15 -14.82 -6.84
C SER A 185 9.12 -13.69 -6.75
N ILE A 186 9.54 -12.47 -6.38
CA ILE A 186 8.67 -11.27 -6.40
C ILE A 186 8.28 -10.95 -7.84
N SER A 187 9.24 -10.96 -8.76
CA SER A 187 9.00 -10.73 -10.19
C SER A 187 8.01 -11.74 -10.76
N GLU A 188 8.19 -13.03 -10.45
CA GLU A 188 7.29 -14.11 -10.88
C GLU A 188 5.86 -13.94 -10.36
N ILE A 189 5.70 -13.43 -9.13
CA ILE A 189 4.37 -13.14 -8.59
C ILE A 189 3.76 -11.96 -9.34
N LEU A 190 4.50 -10.86 -9.51
CA LEU A 190 4.02 -9.66 -10.18
C LEU A 190 3.66 -9.91 -11.65
N GLU A 191 4.41 -10.80 -12.35
CA GLU A 191 4.07 -11.26 -13.71
C GLU A 191 2.65 -11.85 -13.82
N ARG A 192 2.16 -12.53 -12.79
CA ARG A 192 0.80 -13.13 -12.77
C ARG A 192 -0.31 -12.10 -12.57
N TYR A 193 0.01 -10.93 -12.02
CA TYR A 193 -0.97 -9.88 -11.72
C TYR A 193 -0.94 -8.72 -12.71
N LYS A 194 0.10 -8.63 -13.53
CA LYS A 194 0.23 -7.53 -14.48
C LYS A 194 -0.81 -7.61 -15.60
N HIS A 195 -1.02 -6.48 -16.23
CA HIS A 195 -1.79 -6.39 -17.47
C HIS A 195 -1.17 -7.32 -18.53
N PRO A 196 -1.97 -8.17 -19.22
CA PRO A 196 -1.43 -9.19 -20.14
C PRO A 196 -0.63 -8.61 -21.31
N ASN A 197 -0.94 -7.38 -21.74
CA ASN A 197 -0.30 -6.71 -22.88
C ASN A 197 0.77 -5.68 -22.47
N LEU A 198 1.22 -5.67 -21.22
CA LEU A 198 2.28 -4.79 -20.73
C LEU A 198 3.42 -5.61 -20.16
N ASP A 199 4.64 -5.14 -20.38
CA ASP A 199 5.82 -5.74 -19.79
C ASP A 199 6.08 -5.14 -18.39
N LEU A 200 6.61 -5.94 -17.47
CA LEU A 200 7.09 -5.41 -16.21
C LEU A 200 8.30 -4.51 -16.46
N PRO A 201 8.36 -3.33 -15.83
CA PRO A 201 9.56 -2.52 -15.80
C PRO A 201 10.79 -3.27 -15.29
N LYS A 202 11.97 -2.91 -15.80
CA LYS A 202 13.23 -3.60 -15.51
C LYS A 202 13.61 -3.68 -14.04
N GLU A 203 13.17 -2.71 -13.24
CA GLU A 203 13.40 -2.65 -11.80
C GLU A 203 12.75 -3.81 -11.02
N PHE A 204 11.77 -4.49 -11.59
CA PHE A 204 11.17 -5.68 -10.98
C PHE A 204 12.00 -6.96 -11.19
N TYR A 205 12.96 -6.97 -12.11
CA TYR A 205 13.78 -8.15 -12.40
C TYR A 205 15.14 -8.14 -11.71
N LYS A 206 15.56 -6.98 -11.18
CA LYS A 206 16.86 -6.83 -10.54
C LYS A 206 16.70 -6.20 -9.16
N LEU A 207 17.21 -6.89 -8.14
CA LEU A 207 17.23 -6.37 -6.77
C LEU A 207 17.95 -5.03 -6.70
N ASP A 208 17.22 -4.02 -6.21
CA ASP A 208 17.78 -2.74 -5.77
C ASP A 208 17.20 -2.41 -4.39
N LYS A 209 18.01 -2.64 -3.36
CA LYS A 209 17.64 -2.39 -1.95
C LYS A 209 17.27 -0.92 -1.68
N THR A 210 17.68 0.01 -2.55
CA THR A 210 17.30 1.43 -2.38
C THR A 210 15.83 1.68 -2.67
N ARG A 211 15.19 0.79 -3.44
CA ARG A 211 13.78 0.83 -3.83
C ARG A 211 12.86 0.06 -2.88
N ILE A 212 13.42 -0.68 -1.93
CA ILE A 212 12.66 -1.46 -0.96
C ILE A 212 12.52 -0.67 0.33
N LYS A 213 11.30 -0.60 0.85
CA LYS A 213 10.91 0.13 2.05
C LYS A 213 10.04 -0.78 2.91
N TYR A 214 10.01 -0.51 4.21
CA TYR A 214 9.23 -1.27 5.17
C TYR A 214 8.43 -0.34 6.08
N VAL A 215 7.22 -0.75 6.42
CA VAL A 215 6.35 -0.06 7.37
C VAL A 215 5.85 -1.08 8.37
N VAL A 216 5.98 -0.76 9.65
CA VAL A 216 5.37 -1.53 10.74
C VAL A 216 4.37 -0.62 11.43
N VAL A 217 3.13 -1.10 11.61
CA VAL A 217 2.08 -0.39 12.31
C VAL A 217 1.72 -1.16 13.58
N ALA A 218 1.87 -0.54 14.74
CA ALA A 218 1.57 -1.18 16.02
C ALA A 218 1.16 -0.15 17.07
N GLY A 219 0.19 -0.49 17.90
CA GLY A 219 -0.19 0.31 19.05
C GLY A 219 -0.91 1.62 18.72
N ARG A 220 -1.05 2.44 19.76
CA ARG A 220 -1.73 3.73 19.73
C ARG A 220 -0.73 4.87 19.96
N ARG A 221 -1.10 6.09 19.58
CA ARG A 221 -0.29 7.31 19.78
C ARG A 221 0.14 7.49 21.24
N SER A 222 -0.75 7.17 22.17
CA SER A 222 -0.49 7.24 23.61
C SER A 222 0.63 6.31 24.08
N ASP A 223 0.88 5.22 23.37
CA ASP A 223 1.91 4.23 23.76
C ASP A 223 3.33 4.70 23.39
N PHE A 224 3.45 5.68 22.50
CA PHE A 224 4.75 6.11 21.98
C PHE A 224 5.45 7.08 22.94
N SER A 225 6.25 6.52 23.85
CA SER A 225 7.14 7.24 24.74
C SER A 225 8.17 8.07 23.98
N GLU A 226 8.85 9.02 24.62
CA GLU A 226 9.93 9.81 24.03
C GLU A 226 11.05 8.90 23.49
N LYS A 227 11.43 7.87 24.24
CA LYS A 227 12.44 6.88 23.84
C LYS A 227 12.02 6.12 22.58
N LEU A 228 10.76 5.69 22.50
CA LEU A 228 10.25 4.99 21.33
C LEU A 228 10.19 5.91 20.10
N ARG A 229 9.81 7.20 20.27
CA ARG A 229 9.85 8.19 19.21
C ARG A 229 11.27 8.44 18.69
N TRP A 230 12.28 8.43 19.57
CA TRP A 230 13.68 8.48 19.15
C TRP A 230 14.07 7.25 18.33
N LYS A 231 13.71 6.04 18.80
CA LYS A 231 13.96 4.80 18.06
C LYS A 231 13.27 4.77 16.69
N LYS A 232 12.02 5.24 16.60
CA LYS A 232 11.29 5.39 15.34
C LYS A 232 12.11 6.21 14.33
N ARG A 233 12.67 7.34 14.72
CA ARG A 233 13.53 8.16 13.84
C ARG A 233 14.78 7.38 13.42
N LYS A 234 15.44 6.72 14.37
CA LYS A 234 16.64 5.92 14.09
C LYS A 234 16.37 4.75 13.13
N LEU A 235 15.24 4.05 13.28
CA LEU A 235 14.81 2.99 12.34
C LEU A 235 14.63 3.52 10.93
N SER A 236 14.00 4.67 10.78
CA SER A 236 13.79 5.32 9.48
C SER A 236 15.11 5.68 8.80
N GLU A 237 16.09 6.23 9.55
CA GLU A 237 17.37 6.65 9.02
C GLU A 237 18.28 5.45 8.67
N SER A 238 18.38 4.45 9.57
CA SER A 238 19.37 3.38 9.45
C SER A 238 18.89 2.15 8.68
N LYS A 239 17.59 1.81 8.81
CA LYS A 239 17.01 0.58 8.24
C LYS A 239 15.94 0.84 7.19
N LYS A 240 15.55 2.10 6.93
CA LYS A 240 14.43 2.46 6.04
C LYS A 240 13.09 1.83 6.48
N ILE A 241 12.94 1.59 7.80
CA ILE A 241 11.72 1.08 8.41
C ILE A 241 10.97 2.26 9.02
N ILE A 242 9.74 2.47 8.61
CA ILE A 242 8.84 3.45 9.19
C ILE A 242 7.98 2.74 10.22
N LEU A 243 8.11 3.14 11.49
CA LEU A 243 7.24 2.65 12.56
C LEU A 243 6.08 3.63 12.75
N LEU A 244 4.85 3.17 12.62
CA LEU A 244 3.61 3.92 12.77
C LEU A 244 2.77 3.36 13.91
N HIS A 245 1.79 4.14 14.35
CA HIS A 245 0.67 3.71 15.18
C HIS A 245 -0.65 3.88 14.41
N TYR A 246 -1.72 3.22 14.84
CA TYR A 246 -3.01 3.23 14.12
C TYR A 246 -3.60 4.63 13.97
N ASP A 247 -3.39 5.53 14.94
CA ASP A 247 -3.80 6.93 14.81
C ASP A 247 -3.08 7.66 13.64
N ASN A 248 -1.87 7.21 13.23
CA ASN A 248 -1.23 7.74 12.02
C ASN A 248 -2.00 7.33 10.76
N LEU A 249 -2.46 6.06 10.68
CA LEU A 249 -3.23 5.60 9.52
C LEU A 249 -4.53 6.42 9.36
N TYR A 250 -5.21 6.69 10.48
CA TYR A 250 -6.40 7.54 10.48
C TYR A 250 -6.08 8.95 10.00
N ASP A 251 -5.08 9.61 10.62
CA ASP A 251 -4.69 10.98 10.25
C ASP A 251 -4.32 11.09 8.77
N PHE A 252 -3.54 10.12 8.26
CA PHE A 252 -3.10 10.09 6.87
C PHE A 252 -4.26 9.87 5.91
N ALA A 253 -5.18 8.96 6.26
CA ALA A 253 -6.37 8.68 5.46
C ALA A 253 -7.28 9.91 5.36
N VAL A 254 -7.58 10.55 6.50
CA VAL A 254 -8.38 11.78 6.54
C VAL A 254 -7.73 12.90 5.71
N LYS A 255 -6.42 13.08 5.84
CA LYS A 255 -5.68 14.10 5.08
C LYS A 255 -5.64 13.82 3.58
N ALA A 256 -5.74 12.56 3.17
CA ALA A 256 -5.75 12.19 1.76
C ALA A 256 -7.09 12.48 1.07
N ILE A 257 -8.19 12.61 1.84
CA ILE A 257 -9.54 12.89 1.30
C ILE A 257 -9.54 14.23 0.56
N GLY A 258 -10.14 14.26 -0.62
CA GLY A 258 -10.21 15.45 -1.46
C GLY A 258 -8.93 15.76 -2.27
N GLU A 259 -7.83 15.05 -2.00
CA GLU A 259 -6.57 15.24 -2.72
C GLU A 259 -6.61 14.68 -4.16
N ASN A 260 -5.62 15.05 -4.98
CA ASN A 260 -5.52 14.64 -6.38
C ASN A 260 -4.62 13.41 -6.59
N THR A 261 -3.88 12.99 -5.57
CA THR A 261 -2.93 11.86 -5.60
C THR A 261 -2.82 11.22 -4.23
N TYR A 262 -2.44 9.95 -4.22
CA TYR A 262 -1.98 9.28 -3.01
C TYR A 262 -0.56 9.69 -2.66
#